data_aa964606cf1ce02bf9e4d9e689cf3c36
#
_entry.id   aa964606cf1ce02bf9e4d9e689cf3c36
#
_cell.length_a   1.000
_cell.length_b   1.000
_cell.length_c   1.000
_cell.angle_alpha   90.00
_cell.angle_beta   90.00
_cell.angle_gamma   90.00
#
_symmetry.space_group_name_H-M   'P 1'
#
loop_
_entity.id
_entity.type
_entity.pdbx_description
1 polymer ?
#
loop_
_entity_poly.entity_id
_entity_poly.type
_entity_poly.pdbx_seq_one_letter_code
_entity_poly.pdbx_strand_id
1 'polypeptide(L)'
;MNAPLKTTVNADCVIADIGLADWGRKEIKIAETEMPGLMAIREEFAKSQPLKGARITGSLHMTIQTAVLIETLQALGANVRWASCNIFSTQDHAAAAIAAKGTPVFAIKGETLADYWDYTHRIFDFGAAGTEGEGPNMILDDGGDATLLMHLGKRAETDASLIANPTSEEETCLFNAIKAKLAVDPTWYSRKGAHIIGVTEETTTGVLRLNEMAAKGSLMFRAINVNDSVTKSKFDNLYGCRESLVDSIKRATDVMIAGKVACVAGYGDVGKGSAQALRALSAQVWVTEIDPINALQAAMEGYKVVTMEYAADKCDIFVSATGNKNVIRYEHMAAMKDEAIVCNIGHFDNEIDVASLEKLEWDEIKPQVDHIIFPDGKKITLLAKGRLVNLGCATGHPSFVMSSSFANQTIAQIELFTKQDQYEAGKVYVLPKHLDEKVARLHLKKVGAMLSELSDEQAAYIGVSKNGPYKADTYRY
;
A
#
# COMPACT_ATOMS: atom_id res chain seq x y z
N MET A 1 -26.26 -19.08 1.31
CA MET A 1 -25.23 -20.10 1.61
C MET A 1 -24.27 -20.10 0.44
N ASN A 2 -23.11 -19.45 0.61
CA ASN A 2 -22.06 -19.51 -0.41
C ASN A 2 -21.43 -20.91 -0.36
N ALA A 3 -21.31 -21.56 -1.53
CA ALA A 3 -20.54 -22.80 -1.62
C ALA A 3 -19.12 -22.55 -1.09
N PRO A 4 -18.49 -23.53 -0.41
CA PRO A 4 -17.12 -23.35 0.04
C PRO A 4 -16.23 -23.07 -1.17
N LEU A 5 -15.43 -22.00 -1.10
CA LEU A 5 -14.45 -21.63 -2.11
C LEU A 5 -13.49 -22.81 -2.31
N LYS A 6 -13.32 -23.25 -3.55
CA LYS A 6 -12.37 -24.30 -3.91
C LYS A 6 -11.00 -23.66 -4.08
N THR A 7 -10.19 -23.65 -3.03
CA THR A 7 -8.82 -23.16 -3.11
C THR A 7 -8.06 -23.88 -4.22
N THR A 8 -7.53 -23.12 -5.17
CA THR A 8 -6.67 -23.64 -6.23
C THR A 8 -5.22 -23.52 -5.80
N VAL A 9 -4.56 -24.64 -5.58
CA VAL A 9 -3.16 -24.71 -5.13
C VAL A 9 -2.34 -25.53 -6.09
N ASN A 10 -1.24 -24.98 -6.56
CA ASN A 10 -0.17 -25.70 -7.24
C ASN A 10 1.18 -25.06 -6.89
N ALA A 11 2.30 -25.55 -7.46
CA ALA A 11 3.64 -25.03 -7.15
C ALA A 11 3.79 -23.51 -7.40
N ASP A 12 3.06 -22.98 -8.39
CA ASP A 12 3.16 -21.61 -8.85
C ASP A 12 1.90 -20.75 -8.63
N CYS A 13 0.94 -21.24 -7.87
CA CYS A 13 -0.30 -20.51 -7.64
C CYS A 13 -1.00 -20.96 -6.36
N VAL A 14 -1.44 -19.99 -5.55
CA VAL A 14 -2.39 -20.19 -4.44
C VAL A 14 -3.41 -19.07 -4.49
N ILE A 15 -4.64 -19.40 -4.86
CA ILE A 15 -5.76 -18.46 -4.99
C ILE A 15 -7.04 -19.11 -4.47
N ALA A 16 -8.04 -18.29 -4.17
CA ALA A 16 -9.31 -18.78 -3.61
C ALA A 16 -10.08 -19.68 -4.59
N ASP A 17 -10.33 -19.24 -5.81
CA ASP A 17 -11.06 -20.01 -6.83
C ASP A 17 -10.72 -19.51 -8.24
N ILE A 18 -10.18 -20.38 -9.08
CA ILE A 18 -9.88 -20.06 -10.49
C ILE A 18 -11.16 -19.78 -11.30
N GLY A 19 -12.31 -20.28 -10.86
CA GLY A 19 -13.61 -20.02 -11.51
C GLY A 19 -14.05 -18.55 -11.48
N LEU A 20 -13.41 -17.72 -10.67
CA LEU A 20 -13.64 -16.27 -10.60
C LEU A 20 -12.93 -15.48 -11.72
N ALA A 21 -12.10 -16.13 -12.54
CA ALA A 21 -11.23 -15.49 -13.52
C ALA A 21 -11.98 -14.63 -14.54
N ASP A 22 -13.12 -15.13 -15.06
CA ASP A 22 -13.93 -14.41 -16.05
C ASP A 22 -14.54 -13.13 -15.47
N TRP A 23 -14.98 -13.16 -14.22
CA TRP A 23 -15.45 -11.97 -13.52
C TRP A 23 -14.31 -10.97 -13.35
N GLY A 24 -13.17 -11.41 -12.80
CA GLY A 24 -11.99 -10.56 -12.66
C GLY A 24 -11.57 -9.91 -13.97
N ARG A 25 -11.60 -10.67 -15.08
CA ARG A 25 -11.26 -10.13 -16.41
C ARG A 25 -12.20 -9.00 -16.86
N LYS A 26 -13.48 -9.08 -16.54
CA LYS A 26 -14.44 -8.02 -16.87
C LYS A 26 -14.16 -6.75 -16.10
N GLU A 27 -13.86 -6.85 -14.80
CA GLU A 27 -13.52 -5.69 -13.98
C GLU A 27 -12.15 -5.09 -14.34
N ILE A 28 -11.15 -5.91 -14.68
CA ILE A 28 -9.85 -5.42 -15.19
C ILE A 28 -10.06 -4.57 -16.44
N LYS A 29 -10.95 -4.96 -17.36
CA LYS A 29 -11.27 -4.16 -18.56
C LYS A 29 -11.87 -2.79 -18.21
N ILE A 30 -12.70 -2.72 -17.17
CA ILE A 30 -13.22 -1.44 -16.68
C ILE A 30 -12.06 -0.60 -16.12
N ALA A 31 -11.20 -1.18 -15.28
CA ALA A 31 -10.05 -0.50 -14.69
C ALA A 31 -9.09 0.05 -15.77
N GLU A 32 -8.80 -0.72 -16.83
CA GLU A 32 -7.98 -0.26 -17.95
C GLU A 32 -8.50 1.04 -18.59
N THR A 33 -9.83 1.22 -18.67
CA THR A 33 -10.42 2.47 -19.20
C THR A 33 -10.24 3.67 -18.28
N GLU A 34 -10.05 3.42 -16.99
CA GLU A 34 -9.87 4.44 -15.94
C GLU A 34 -8.41 4.63 -15.52
N MET A 35 -7.46 3.91 -16.14
CA MET A 35 -6.03 3.97 -15.83
C MET A 35 -5.21 4.51 -17.02
N PRO A 36 -5.47 5.75 -17.48
CA PRO A 36 -4.94 6.27 -18.74
C PRO A 36 -3.41 6.40 -18.74
N GLY A 37 -2.80 6.77 -17.62
CA GLY A 37 -1.36 6.94 -17.54
C GLY A 37 -0.62 5.62 -17.61
N LEU A 38 -1.11 4.60 -16.90
CA LEU A 38 -0.50 3.27 -16.92
C LEU A 38 -0.68 2.61 -18.30
N MET A 39 -1.85 2.75 -18.92
CA MET A 39 -2.10 2.23 -20.25
C MET A 39 -1.27 2.91 -21.31
N ALA A 40 -1.05 4.24 -21.22
CA ALA A 40 -0.16 4.97 -22.11
C ALA A 40 1.30 4.51 -22.00
N ILE A 41 1.79 4.22 -20.78
CA ILE A 41 3.12 3.65 -20.56
C ILE A 41 3.22 2.26 -21.18
N ARG A 42 2.19 1.41 -20.99
CA ARG A 42 2.13 0.10 -21.64
C ARG A 42 2.26 0.22 -23.16
N GLU A 43 1.50 1.12 -23.78
CA GLU A 43 1.54 1.36 -25.21
C GLU A 43 2.92 1.90 -25.68
N GLU A 44 3.48 2.87 -24.96
CA GLU A 44 4.77 3.48 -25.28
C GLU A 44 5.92 2.46 -25.30
N PHE A 45 5.95 1.58 -24.29
CA PHE A 45 7.10 0.70 -24.05
C PHE A 45 6.91 -0.76 -24.48
N ALA A 46 5.70 -1.20 -24.84
CA ALA A 46 5.43 -2.60 -25.19
C ALA A 46 6.31 -3.14 -26.34
N LYS A 47 6.66 -2.32 -27.31
CA LYS A 47 7.51 -2.71 -28.45
C LYS A 47 8.99 -2.81 -28.06
N SER A 48 9.48 -1.89 -27.24
CA SER A 48 10.91 -1.84 -26.83
C SER A 48 11.23 -2.83 -25.72
N GLN A 49 10.23 -3.22 -24.94
CA GLN A 49 10.34 -4.15 -23.81
C GLN A 49 11.52 -3.83 -22.86
N PRO A 50 11.57 -2.64 -22.24
CA PRO A 50 12.70 -2.21 -21.43
C PRO A 50 12.93 -3.09 -20.20
N LEU A 51 11.94 -3.87 -19.77
CA LEU A 51 12.02 -4.84 -18.66
C LEU A 51 12.30 -6.26 -19.11
N LYS A 52 12.73 -6.48 -20.35
CA LYS A 52 13.13 -7.81 -20.82
C LYS A 52 14.30 -8.34 -19.99
N GLY A 53 14.09 -9.49 -19.35
CA GLY A 53 15.04 -10.09 -18.41
C GLY A 53 14.86 -9.66 -16.95
N ALA A 54 13.98 -8.71 -16.66
CA ALA A 54 13.58 -8.40 -15.31
C ALA A 54 12.76 -9.58 -14.72
N ARG A 55 13.12 -10.00 -13.52
CA ARG A 55 12.40 -10.94 -12.67
C ARG A 55 11.92 -10.17 -11.45
N ILE A 56 10.64 -9.77 -11.49
CA ILE A 56 10.06 -8.88 -10.48
C ILE A 56 9.29 -9.68 -9.44
N THR A 57 9.76 -9.64 -8.20
CA THR A 57 9.00 -10.05 -7.03
C THR A 57 8.09 -8.91 -6.62
N GLY A 58 6.77 -9.08 -6.72
CA GLY A 58 5.77 -8.10 -6.33
C GLY A 58 5.08 -8.47 -5.02
N SER A 59 5.14 -7.58 -4.05
CA SER A 59 4.43 -7.65 -2.77
C SER A 59 3.60 -6.39 -2.61
N LEU A 60 2.41 -6.39 -3.17
CA LEU A 60 1.48 -5.27 -3.16
C LEU A 60 0.04 -5.79 -3.27
N HIS A 61 -0.93 -5.10 -2.66
CA HIS A 61 -2.34 -5.48 -2.61
C HIS A 61 -2.84 -6.11 -3.92
N MET A 62 -3.29 -7.36 -3.91
CA MET A 62 -3.75 -8.05 -5.12
C MET A 62 -5.17 -7.61 -5.52
N THR A 63 -5.29 -6.40 -6.04
CA THR A 63 -6.53 -5.77 -6.48
C THR A 63 -6.69 -5.84 -8.00
N ILE A 64 -7.85 -5.40 -8.50
CA ILE A 64 -8.12 -5.24 -9.94
C ILE A 64 -7.11 -4.27 -10.57
N GLN A 65 -6.77 -3.18 -9.90
CA GLN A 65 -5.80 -2.20 -10.40
C GLN A 65 -4.39 -2.79 -10.46
N THR A 66 -4.03 -3.60 -9.47
CA THR A 66 -2.77 -4.34 -9.44
C THR A 66 -2.68 -5.36 -10.57
N ALA A 67 -3.79 -5.98 -10.95
CA ALA A 67 -3.83 -6.85 -12.13
C ALA A 67 -3.43 -6.09 -13.41
N VAL A 68 -3.88 -4.84 -13.57
CA VAL A 68 -3.48 -3.97 -14.70
C VAL A 68 -1.98 -3.65 -14.64
N LEU A 69 -1.42 -3.41 -13.44
CA LEU A 69 0.03 -3.20 -13.24
C LEU A 69 0.83 -4.43 -13.63
N ILE A 70 0.46 -5.61 -13.14
CA ILE A 70 1.13 -6.87 -13.45
C ILE A 70 1.17 -7.09 -14.96
N GLU A 71 0.03 -6.95 -15.64
CA GLU A 71 -0.04 -7.10 -17.10
C GLU A 71 0.76 -6.03 -17.85
N THR A 72 0.88 -4.83 -17.29
CA THR A 72 1.75 -3.80 -17.84
C THR A 72 3.21 -4.20 -17.75
N LEU A 73 3.69 -4.59 -16.57
CA LEU A 73 5.07 -5.04 -16.38
C LEU A 73 5.43 -6.21 -17.31
N GLN A 74 4.50 -7.16 -17.47
CA GLN A 74 4.67 -8.29 -18.40
C GLN A 74 4.70 -7.85 -19.86
N ALA A 75 3.86 -6.90 -20.27
CA ALA A 75 3.88 -6.33 -21.61
C ALA A 75 5.21 -5.62 -21.90
N LEU A 76 5.86 -5.08 -20.88
CA LEU A 76 7.19 -4.47 -20.96
C LEU A 76 8.33 -5.50 -20.91
N GLY A 77 8.03 -6.78 -20.83
CA GLY A 77 9.01 -7.89 -20.93
C GLY A 77 9.41 -8.53 -19.60
N ALA A 78 8.82 -8.11 -18.46
CA ALA A 78 9.16 -8.68 -17.16
C ALA A 78 8.55 -10.08 -16.95
N ASN A 79 9.27 -10.92 -16.21
CA ASN A 79 8.72 -12.10 -15.54
C ASN A 79 8.32 -11.70 -14.11
N VAL A 80 7.07 -11.97 -13.73
CA VAL A 80 6.48 -11.45 -12.49
C VAL A 80 5.95 -12.59 -11.63
N ARG A 81 6.19 -12.52 -10.32
CA ARG A 81 5.55 -13.35 -9.28
C ARG A 81 4.94 -12.43 -8.24
N TRP A 82 3.74 -12.72 -7.75
CA TRP A 82 2.99 -11.76 -6.95
C TRP A 82 2.35 -12.36 -5.71
N ALA A 83 2.46 -11.63 -4.58
CA ALA A 83 1.67 -11.87 -3.37
C ALA A 83 1.02 -10.56 -2.90
N SER A 84 -0.03 -10.66 -2.09
CA SER A 84 -0.60 -9.48 -1.45
C SER A 84 0.27 -9.04 -0.26
N CYS A 85 0.34 -7.74 0.00
CA CYS A 85 1.05 -7.17 1.15
C CYS A 85 0.14 -6.99 2.39
N ASN A 86 -1.07 -7.54 2.36
CA ASN A 86 -2.02 -7.48 3.48
C ASN A 86 -3.02 -8.63 3.40
N ILE A 87 -3.31 -9.27 4.52
CA ILE A 87 -4.16 -10.47 4.61
C ILE A 87 -5.62 -10.25 4.22
N PHE A 88 -6.13 -9.02 4.21
CA PHE A 88 -7.53 -8.71 3.89
C PHE A 88 -7.72 -7.96 2.57
N SER A 89 -6.65 -7.57 1.88
CA SER A 89 -6.74 -6.66 0.74
C SER A 89 -6.94 -7.33 -0.62
N THR A 90 -6.75 -8.65 -0.70
CA THR A 90 -6.91 -9.39 -1.95
C THR A 90 -8.34 -9.32 -2.47
N GLN A 91 -8.48 -9.05 -3.78
CA GLN A 91 -9.69 -9.30 -4.53
C GLN A 91 -9.52 -10.65 -5.26
N ASP A 92 -10.17 -11.71 -4.76
CA ASP A 92 -9.96 -13.08 -5.21
C ASP A 92 -10.20 -13.26 -6.72
N HIS A 93 -11.14 -12.52 -7.30
CA HIS A 93 -11.39 -12.54 -8.75
C HIS A 93 -10.28 -11.85 -9.56
N ALA A 94 -9.57 -10.88 -8.97
CA ALA A 94 -8.38 -10.30 -9.60
C ALA A 94 -7.22 -11.31 -9.61
N ALA A 95 -6.97 -11.95 -8.47
CA ALA A 95 -5.96 -13.01 -8.37
C ALA A 95 -6.25 -14.16 -9.35
N ALA A 96 -7.50 -14.61 -9.46
CA ALA A 96 -7.93 -15.63 -10.39
C ALA A 96 -7.71 -15.24 -11.86
N ALA A 97 -8.04 -13.99 -12.24
CA ALA A 97 -7.87 -13.51 -13.62
C ALA A 97 -6.40 -13.48 -14.05
N ILE A 98 -5.48 -13.15 -13.14
CA ILE A 98 -4.04 -13.13 -13.41
C ILE A 98 -3.46 -14.54 -13.42
N ALA A 99 -3.84 -15.39 -12.46
CA ALA A 99 -3.42 -16.78 -12.40
C ALA A 99 -3.88 -17.58 -13.62
N ALA A 100 -5.09 -17.33 -14.14
CA ALA A 100 -5.61 -17.98 -15.34
C ALA A 100 -4.79 -17.71 -16.61
N LYS A 101 -3.98 -16.64 -16.63
CA LYS A 101 -3.03 -16.34 -17.71
C LYS A 101 -1.65 -16.97 -17.47
N GLY A 102 -1.48 -17.76 -16.41
CA GLY A 102 -0.24 -18.44 -16.08
C GLY A 102 0.77 -17.59 -15.27
N THR A 103 0.36 -16.43 -14.77
CA THR A 103 1.21 -15.64 -13.85
C THR A 103 1.15 -16.26 -12.46
N PRO A 104 2.31 -16.52 -11.81
CA PRO A 104 2.34 -16.99 -10.44
C PRO A 104 1.78 -15.95 -9.47
N VAL A 105 0.67 -16.31 -8.79
CA VAL A 105 -0.02 -15.47 -7.80
C VAL A 105 -0.28 -16.28 -6.54
N PHE A 106 0.04 -15.69 -5.39
CA PHE A 106 -0.15 -16.26 -4.06
C PHE A 106 -0.90 -15.24 -3.21
N ALA A 107 -2.22 -15.27 -3.26
CA ALA A 107 -3.06 -14.31 -2.55
C ALA A 107 -4.50 -14.81 -2.39
N ILE A 108 -5.00 -14.78 -1.17
CA ILE A 108 -6.39 -15.12 -0.81
C ILE A 108 -6.90 -14.06 0.18
N LYS A 109 -8.11 -13.53 -0.04
CA LYS A 109 -8.71 -12.63 0.94
C LYS A 109 -9.00 -13.35 2.25
N GLY A 110 -8.40 -12.87 3.35
CA GLY A 110 -8.54 -13.47 4.67
C GLY A 110 -7.56 -14.63 4.93
N GLU A 111 -6.45 -14.68 4.19
CA GLU A 111 -5.34 -15.58 4.49
C GLU A 111 -4.81 -15.36 5.91
N THR A 112 -4.23 -16.39 6.52
CA THR A 112 -3.62 -16.28 7.84
C THR A 112 -2.24 -15.58 7.75
N LEU A 113 -1.72 -15.08 8.88
CA LEU A 113 -0.35 -14.54 8.93
C LEU A 113 0.71 -15.57 8.56
N ALA A 114 0.48 -16.84 8.83
CA ALA A 114 1.37 -17.93 8.43
C ALA A 114 1.36 -18.11 6.90
N ASP A 115 0.17 -18.09 6.26
CA ASP A 115 0.03 -18.14 4.80
C ASP A 115 0.70 -16.92 4.16
N TYR A 116 0.47 -15.72 4.71
CA TYR A 116 1.08 -14.47 4.23
C TYR A 116 2.60 -14.56 4.11
N TRP A 117 3.28 -15.05 5.15
CA TRP A 117 4.74 -15.20 5.12
C TRP A 117 5.22 -16.37 4.25
N ASP A 118 4.44 -17.44 4.10
CA ASP A 118 4.71 -18.50 3.13
C ASP A 118 4.59 -17.95 1.69
N TYR A 119 3.53 -17.20 1.40
CA TYR A 119 3.31 -16.59 0.08
C TYR A 119 4.40 -15.56 -0.26
N THR A 120 4.81 -14.76 0.72
CA THR A 120 5.93 -13.83 0.58
C THR A 120 7.25 -14.55 0.29
N HIS A 121 7.48 -15.76 0.79
CA HIS A 121 8.64 -16.56 0.37
C HIS A 121 8.51 -17.06 -1.07
N ARG A 122 7.34 -17.54 -1.47
CA ARG A 122 7.12 -18.15 -2.81
C ARG A 122 7.32 -17.17 -3.95
N ILE A 123 7.10 -15.88 -3.76
CA ILE A 123 7.35 -14.90 -4.83
C ILE A 123 8.82 -14.70 -5.16
N PHE A 124 9.74 -15.22 -4.34
CA PHE A 124 11.20 -15.22 -4.64
C PHE A 124 11.67 -16.43 -5.43
N ASP A 125 10.81 -17.43 -5.72
CA ASP A 125 11.18 -18.68 -6.39
C ASP A 125 11.00 -18.61 -7.92
N PHE A 126 11.97 -18.04 -8.65
CA PHE A 126 11.90 -17.88 -10.12
C PHE A 126 12.44 -19.08 -10.92
N GLY A 127 13.28 -19.90 -10.33
CA GLY A 127 13.90 -21.03 -11.02
C GLY A 127 14.49 -22.05 -10.08
N ALA A 128 15.11 -23.10 -10.67
CA ALA A 128 15.72 -24.17 -9.91
C ALA A 128 16.85 -23.65 -9.01
N ALA A 129 16.96 -24.21 -7.80
CA ALA A 129 18.00 -23.87 -6.84
C ALA A 129 19.40 -24.03 -7.43
N GLY A 130 20.29 -23.07 -7.20
CA GLY A 130 21.66 -23.07 -7.71
C GLY A 130 21.82 -22.59 -9.15
N THR A 131 20.73 -22.11 -9.80
CA THR A 131 20.82 -21.48 -11.13
C THR A 131 20.87 -19.96 -11.03
N GLU A 132 21.49 -19.28 -12.02
CA GLU A 132 21.53 -17.80 -12.08
C GLU A 132 20.14 -17.15 -12.03
N GLY A 133 19.12 -17.84 -12.51
CA GLY A 133 17.72 -17.38 -12.54
C GLY A 133 16.87 -17.80 -11.35
N GLU A 134 17.44 -18.36 -10.28
CA GLU A 134 16.67 -18.92 -9.16
C GLU A 134 15.90 -17.88 -8.32
N GLY A 135 16.37 -16.64 -8.28
CA GLY A 135 15.79 -15.53 -7.52
C GLY A 135 15.40 -14.34 -8.41
N PRO A 136 14.73 -13.33 -7.83
CA PRO A 136 14.43 -12.09 -8.51
C PRO A 136 15.69 -11.25 -8.77
N ASN A 137 15.56 -10.28 -9.66
CA ASN A 137 16.54 -9.20 -9.77
C ASN A 137 15.91 -7.82 -9.50
N MET A 138 14.60 -7.77 -9.31
CA MET A 138 13.86 -6.56 -8.92
C MET A 138 12.81 -6.89 -7.87
N ILE A 139 12.56 -5.95 -6.96
CA ILE A 139 11.45 -5.99 -6.00
C ILE A 139 10.53 -4.81 -6.26
N LEU A 140 9.23 -5.04 -6.23
CA LEU A 140 8.18 -4.02 -6.14
C LEU A 140 7.44 -4.28 -4.83
N ASP A 141 7.58 -3.41 -3.86
CA ASP A 141 7.12 -3.60 -2.48
C ASP A 141 6.12 -2.53 -2.05
N ASP A 142 5.28 -2.88 -1.11
CA ASP A 142 4.31 -1.99 -0.47
C ASP A 142 4.27 -2.30 1.03
N GLY A 143 4.90 -1.43 1.83
CA GLY A 143 5.10 -1.61 3.26
C GLY A 143 6.46 -2.20 3.63
N GLY A 144 7.23 -2.66 2.64
CA GLY A 144 8.60 -3.12 2.81
C GLY A 144 8.74 -4.52 3.41
N ASP A 145 7.71 -5.36 3.40
CA ASP A 145 7.75 -6.67 4.04
C ASP A 145 8.55 -7.70 3.21
N ALA A 146 8.46 -7.69 1.89
CA ALA A 146 9.32 -8.53 1.04
C ALA A 146 10.80 -8.12 1.19
N THR A 147 11.06 -6.83 1.26
CA THR A 147 12.40 -6.27 1.53
C THR A 147 12.90 -6.67 2.92
N LEU A 148 12.07 -6.52 3.96
CA LEU A 148 12.39 -6.93 5.34
C LEU A 148 12.74 -8.41 5.41
N LEU A 149 11.92 -9.27 4.79
CA LEU A 149 12.14 -10.71 4.75
C LEU A 149 13.54 -11.06 4.24
N MET A 150 13.93 -10.45 3.12
CA MET A 150 15.25 -10.71 2.52
C MET A 150 16.41 -10.22 3.39
N HIS A 151 16.28 -9.01 4.00
CA HIS A 151 17.31 -8.45 4.86
C HIS A 151 17.45 -9.23 6.18
N LEU A 152 16.33 -9.50 6.84
CA LEU A 152 16.32 -10.23 8.11
C LEU A 152 16.75 -11.68 7.92
N GLY A 153 16.20 -12.34 6.90
CA GLY A 153 16.54 -13.73 6.59
C GLY A 153 18.03 -13.91 6.28
N LYS A 154 18.60 -13.04 5.44
CA LYS A 154 20.04 -13.09 5.14
C LYS A 154 20.93 -12.88 6.38
N ARG A 155 20.54 -11.97 7.26
CA ARG A 155 21.27 -11.75 8.52
C ARG A 155 21.13 -12.96 9.45
N ALA A 156 19.94 -13.55 9.49
CA ALA A 156 19.67 -14.74 10.31
C ALA A 156 20.44 -16.00 9.86
N GLU A 157 20.93 -16.07 8.61
CA GLU A 157 21.84 -17.13 8.15
C GLU A 157 23.13 -17.20 8.98
N THR A 158 23.57 -16.06 9.54
CA THR A 158 24.80 -15.97 10.34
C THR A 158 24.54 -15.67 11.82
N ASP A 159 23.39 -15.09 12.16
CA ASP A 159 23.03 -14.71 13.52
C ASP A 159 21.55 -15.03 13.81
N ALA A 160 21.33 -16.27 14.27
CA ALA A 160 19.96 -16.75 14.62
C ALA A 160 19.33 -16.00 15.82
N SER A 161 20.11 -15.23 16.59
CA SER A 161 19.59 -14.47 17.73
C SER A 161 18.64 -13.36 17.30
N LEU A 162 18.77 -12.87 16.07
CA LEU A 162 17.91 -11.82 15.48
C LEU A 162 16.44 -12.25 15.35
N ILE A 163 16.16 -13.53 15.30
CA ILE A 163 14.84 -14.12 15.16
C ILE A 163 14.45 -14.99 16.36
N ALA A 164 15.07 -14.77 17.53
CA ALA A 164 14.85 -15.61 18.72
C ALA A 164 13.60 -15.19 19.52
N ASN A 165 13.39 -13.87 19.68
CA ASN A 165 12.43 -13.31 20.62
C ASN A 165 11.42 -12.39 19.92
N PRO A 166 10.33 -12.93 19.35
CA PRO A 166 9.30 -12.10 18.75
C PRO A 166 8.54 -11.28 19.80
N THR A 167 8.09 -10.09 19.44
CA THR A 167 7.34 -9.16 20.30
C THR A 167 5.87 -9.03 19.91
N SER A 168 5.48 -9.62 18.76
CA SER A 168 4.10 -9.63 18.25
C SER A 168 3.76 -10.98 17.60
N GLU A 169 2.48 -11.19 17.30
CA GLU A 169 2.01 -12.36 16.55
C GLU A 169 2.62 -12.36 15.13
N GLU A 170 2.68 -11.20 14.50
CA GLU A 170 3.26 -11.03 13.16
C GLU A 170 4.76 -11.39 13.14
N GLU A 171 5.55 -10.87 14.09
CA GLU A 171 6.95 -11.27 14.24
C GLU A 171 7.10 -12.76 14.55
N THR A 172 6.18 -13.34 15.32
CA THR A 172 6.18 -14.79 15.61
C THR A 172 6.04 -15.59 14.32
N CYS A 173 5.09 -15.23 13.45
CA CYS A 173 4.88 -15.90 12.17
C CYS A 173 6.08 -15.70 11.23
N LEU A 174 6.58 -14.48 11.11
CA LEU A 174 7.77 -14.17 10.31
C LEU A 174 9.00 -14.97 10.76
N PHE A 175 9.31 -14.93 12.06
CA PHE A 175 10.49 -15.62 12.60
C PHE A 175 10.40 -17.14 12.45
N ASN A 176 9.20 -17.71 12.64
CA ASN A 176 8.96 -19.14 12.42
C ASN A 176 9.13 -19.50 10.93
N ALA A 177 8.63 -18.67 10.01
CA ALA A 177 8.79 -18.89 8.58
C ALA A 177 10.29 -18.83 8.17
N ILE A 178 11.06 -17.86 8.69
CA ILE A 178 12.50 -17.77 8.46
C ILE A 178 13.23 -19.00 9.03
N LYS A 179 12.94 -19.40 10.28
CA LYS A 179 13.55 -20.59 10.91
C LYS A 179 13.27 -21.85 10.10
N ALA A 180 12.02 -22.05 9.67
CA ALA A 180 11.64 -23.20 8.85
C ALA A 180 12.38 -23.23 7.52
N LYS A 181 12.54 -22.08 6.86
CA LYS A 181 13.28 -21.96 5.59
C LYS A 181 14.77 -22.28 5.79
N LEU A 182 15.42 -21.72 6.80
CA LEU A 182 16.83 -21.93 7.10
C LEU A 182 17.15 -23.37 7.53
N ALA A 183 16.19 -24.06 8.17
CA ALA A 183 16.36 -25.48 8.53
C ALA A 183 16.45 -26.39 7.29
N VAL A 184 15.81 -26.02 6.19
CA VAL A 184 15.84 -26.78 4.92
C VAL A 184 16.95 -26.31 4.00
N ASP A 185 17.19 -25.00 3.95
CA ASP A 185 18.16 -24.37 3.07
C ASP A 185 18.87 -23.19 3.78
N PRO A 186 20.02 -23.45 4.42
CA PRO A 186 20.70 -22.45 5.25
C PRO A 186 21.22 -21.21 4.51
N THR A 187 21.24 -21.22 3.18
CA THR A 187 21.75 -20.12 2.33
C THR A 187 20.69 -19.56 1.38
N TRP A 188 19.42 -19.87 1.63
CA TRP A 188 18.33 -19.52 0.74
C TRP A 188 18.25 -18.02 0.46
N TYR A 189 18.32 -17.19 1.50
CA TYR A 189 18.19 -15.72 1.37
C TYR A 189 19.40 -15.10 0.65
N SER A 190 20.62 -15.55 0.97
CA SER A 190 21.83 -15.09 0.30
C SER A 190 21.79 -15.40 -1.19
N ARG A 191 21.37 -16.63 -1.57
CA ARG A 191 21.27 -17.03 -2.97
C ARG A 191 20.14 -16.32 -3.71
N LYS A 192 18.92 -16.29 -3.13
CA LYS A 192 17.77 -15.61 -3.75
C LYS A 192 17.98 -14.11 -3.90
N GLY A 193 18.68 -13.48 -2.95
CA GLY A 193 18.98 -12.06 -2.96
C GLY A 193 20.23 -11.66 -3.77
N ALA A 194 21.00 -12.61 -4.29
CA ALA A 194 22.32 -12.37 -4.89
C ALA A 194 22.29 -11.40 -6.10
N HIS A 195 21.20 -11.39 -6.84
CA HIS A 195 21.06 -10.63 -8.07
C HIS A 195 20.07 -9.47 -7.99
N ILE A 196 19.56 -9.14 -6.80
CA ILE A 196 18.61 -8.02 -6.63
C ILE A 196 19.33 -6.70 -6.91
N ILE A 197 18.90 -6.02 -7.97
CA ILE A 197 19.38 -4.71 -8.40
C ILE A 197 18.81 -3.63 -7.48
N GLY A 198 17.51 -3.71 -7.16
CA GLY A 198 16.85 -2.72 -6.33
C GLY A 198 15.39 -3.00 -6.05
N VAL A 199 14.82 -2.15 -5.22
CA VAL A 199 13.41 -2.13 -4.82
C VAL A 199 12.75 -0.79 -5.17
N THR A 200 11.47 -0.85 -5.57
CA THR A 200 10.59 0.33 -5.63
C THR A 200 9.52 0.18 -4.55
N GLU A 201 9.36 1.20 -3.71
CA GLU A 201 8.49 1.17 -2.53
C GLU A 201 7.30 2.11 -2.71
N GLU A 202 6.09 1.57 -2.49
CA GLU A 202 4.82 2.25 -2.72
C GLU A 202 4.40 3.17 -1.57
N THR A 203 4.67 2.80 -0.31
CA THR A 203 4.02 3.46 0.82
C THR A 203 4.99 4.06 1.83
N THR A 204 4.51 5.07 2.57
CA THR A 204 5.29 5.81 3.59
C THR A 204 5.97 4.90 4.59
N THR A 205 5.31 3.83 5.04
CA THR A 205 5.87 2.95 6.08
C THR A 205 7.05 2.14 5.56
N GLY A 206 6.96 1.61 4.34
CA GLY A 206 8.08 0.92 3.70
C GLY A 206 9.25 1.88 3.43
N VAL A 207 8.96 3.13 3.01
CA VAL A 207 9.98 4.17 2.85
C VAL A 207 10.70 4.48 4.16
N LEU A 208 10.00 4.56 5.29
CA LEU A 208 10.63 4.74 6.61
C LEU A 208 11.58 3.60 6.93
N ARG A 209 11.19 2.35 6.68
CA ARG A 209 12.06 1.15 6.84
C ARG A 209 13.30 1.22 5.96
N LEU A 210 13.13 1.58 4.67
CA LEU A 210 14.25 1.73 3.73
C LEU A 210 15.24 2.80 4.19
N ASN A 211 14.74 3.97 4.62
CA ASN A 211 15.56 5.06 5.13
C ASN A 211 16.30 4.67 6.42
N GLU A 212 15.65 3.92 7.31
CA GLU A 212 16.29 3.41 8.52
C GLU A 212 17.42 2.41 8.19
N MET A 213 17.16 1.47 7.27
CA MET A 213 18.18 0.53 6.80
C MET A 213 19.32 1.25 6.10
N ALA A 214 19.07 2.26 5.28
CA ALA A 214 20.09 3.07 4.63
C ALA A 214 20.94 3.85 5.65
N ALA A 215 20.29 4.50 6.63
CA ALA A 215 20.99 5.23 7.70
C ALA A 215 21.89 4.32 8.55
N LYS A 216 21.49 3.06 8.77
CA LYS A 216 22.29 2.04 9.47
C LYS A 216 23.33 1.36 8.58
N GLY A 217 23.41 1.69 7.29
CA GLY A 217 24.29 1.02 6.32
C GLY A 217 23.95 -0.44 6.08
N SER A 218 22.71 -0.87 6.35
CA SER A 218 22.25 -2.25 6.21
C SER A 218 21.39 -2.51 4.98
N LEU A 219 21.00 -1.48 4.24
CA LEU A 219 20.26 -1.63 2.99
C LEU A 219 21.15 -2.28 1.92
N MET A 220 20.77 -3.46 1.43
CA MET A 220 21.64 -4.28 0.57
C MET A 220 21.66 -3.82 -0.90
N PHE A 221 20.65 -3.12 -1.36
CA PHE A 221 20.49 -2.75 -2.76
C PHE A 221 19.96 -1.32 -2.90
N ARG A 222 19.75 -0.84 -4.10
CA ARG A 222 19.21 0.46 -4.43
C ARG A 222 17.71 0.51 -4.09
N ALA A 223 17.19 1.67 -3.73
CA ALA A 223 15.76 1.85 -3.53
C ALA A 223 15.26 3.13 -4.22
N ILE A 224 14.09 3.04 -4.86
CA ILE A 224 13.32 4.22 -5.26
C ILE A 224 12.07 4.30 -4.37
N ASN A 225 11.96 5.41 -3.67
CA ASN A 225 10.80 5.83 -2.93
C ASN A 225 9.78 6.41 -3.92
N VAL A 226 8.81 5.59 -4.32
CA VAL A 226 7.72 6.01 -5.20
C VAL A 226 6.68 6.84 -4.44
N ASN A 227 6.50 6.57 -3.14
CA ASN A 227 5.53 7.30 -2.31
C ASN A 227 5.71 8.82 -2.36
N ASP A 228 6.97 9.31 -2.41
CA ASP A 228 7.26 10.73 -2.38
C ASP A 228 7.30 11.40 -3.77
N SER A 229 7.05 10.66 -4.84
CA SER A 229 6.66 11.28 -6.11
C SER A 229 5.40 12.11 -5.90
N VAL A 230 5.35 13.34 -6.41
CA VAL A 230 4.22 14.25 -6.16
C VAL A 230 2.93 13.69 -6.74
N THR A 231 3.01 13.10 -7.95
CA THR A 231 1.87 12.43 -8.59
C THR A 231 1.45 11.13 -7.90
N LYS A 232 2.19 10.67 -6.88
CA LYS A 232 1.75 9.60 -5.97
C LYS A 232 1.22 10.20 -4.68
N SER A 233 2.03 10.86 -3.86
CA SER A 233 1.64 11.30 -2.52
C SER A 233 0.49 12.30 -2.50
N LYS A 234 0.47 13.26 -3.44
CA LYS A 234 -0.59 14.27 -3.52
C LYS A 234 -1.83 13.81 -4.29
N PHE A 235 -1.82 12.60 -4.83
CA PHE A 235 -2.93 12.00 -5.56
C PHE A 235 -3.46 10.77 -4.82
N ASP A 236 -2.68 9.72 -4.70
CA ASP A 236 -3.06 8.48 -4.04
C ASP A 236 -3.39 8.71 -2.56
N ASN A 237 -2.43 9.21 -1.78
CA ASN A 237 -2.63 9.39 -0.35
C ASN A 237 -3.74 10.40 -0.04
N LEU A 238 -3.92 11.41 -0.87
CA LEU A 238 -4.94 12.46 -0.69
C LEU A 238 -6.29 12.05 -1.30
N TYR A 239 -6.34 11.93 -2.62
CA TYR A 239 -7.62 11.69 -3.35
C TYR A 239 -8.09 10.25 -3.21
N GLY A 240 -7.18 9.28 -3.16
CA GLY A 240 -7.51 7.88 -2.93
C GLY A 240 -8.19 7.68 -1.58
N CYS A 241 -7.64 8.24 -0.51
CA CYS A 241 -8.26 8.17 0.82
C CYS A 241 -9.55 8.97 0.91
N ARG A 242 -9.66 10.09 0.17
CA ARG A 242 -10.92 10.87 0.08
C ARG A 242 -12.08 10.03 -0.43
N GLU A 243 -11.85 9.21 -1.46
CA GLU A 243 -12.88 8.33 -2.03
C GLU A 243 -13.10 7.09 -1.16
N SER A 244 -12.03 6.39 -0.80
CA SER A 244 -12.09 5.04 -0.24
C SER A 244 -12.49 4.99 1.24
N LEU A 245 -12.20 6.03 2.06
CA LEU A 245 -12.60 6.04 3.47
C LEU A 245 -14.12 6.00 3.62
N VAL A 246 -14.81 6.93 2.99
CA VAL A 246 -16.27 7.03 3.12
C VAL A 246 -17.00 5.86 2.46
N ASP A 247 -16.45 5.31 1.37
CA ASP A 247 -16.94 4.09 0.74
C ASP A 247 -16.90 2.91 1.72
N SER A 248 -15.76 2.72 2.42
CA SER A 248 -15.59 1.63 3.37
C SER A 248 -16.48 1.77 4.61
N ILE A 249 -16.60 2.96 5.20
CA ILE A 249 -17.50 3.18 6.34
C ILE A 249 -18.93 2.87 5.95
N LYS A 250 -19.38 3.32 4.77
CA LYS A 250 -20.75 3.07 4.28
C LYS A 250 -21.01 1.60 3.98
N ARG A 251 -20.10 0.91 3.31
CA ARG A 251 -20.24 -0.54 3.05
C ARG A 251 -20.21 -1.36 4.33
N ALA A 252 -19.37 -0.97 5.30
CA ALA A 252 -19.26 -1.67 6.58
C ALA A 252 -20.51 -1.52 7.43
N THR A 253 -21.05 -0.31 7.53
CA THR A 253 -22.03 0.03 8.59
C THR A 253 -23.37 0.54 8.06
N ASP A 254 -23.43 0.94 6.80
CA ASP A 254 -24.61 1.58 6.17
C ASP A 254 -25.12 2.82 6.93
N VAL A 255 -24.26 3.44 7.75
CA VAL A 255 -24.62 4.62 8.52
C VAL A 255 -24.64 5.88 7.67
N MET A 256 -25.53 6.81 8.01
CA MET A 256 -25.50 8.15 7.47
C MET A 256 -24.37 8.95 8.14
N ILE A 257 -23.47 9.52 7.35
CA ILE A 257 -22.33 10.31 7.84
C ILE A 257 -22.78 11.74 8.21
N ALA A 258 -23.75 12.29 7.48
CA ALA A 258 -24.27 13.63 7.73
C ALA A 258 -24.77 13.79 9.18
N GLY A 259 -24.39 14.91 9.81
CA GLY A 259 -24.76 15.24 11.17
C GLY A 259 -23.91 14.59 12.27
N LYS A 260 -23.06 13.63 11.94
CA LYS A 260 -22.12 13.02 12.89
C LYS A 260 -20.92 13.91 13.16
N VAL A 261 -20.33 13.76 14.34
CA VAL A 261 -19.02 14.33 14.66
C VAL A 261 -17.95 13.28 14.38
N ALA A 262 -17.01 13.59 13.49
CA ALA A 262 -15.93 12.69 13.11
C ALA A 262 -14.58 13.27 13.55
N CYS A 263 -13.77 12.45 14.20
CA CYS A 263 -12.38 12.76 14.57
C CYS A 263 -11.43 12.06 13.63
N VAL A 264 -10.58 12.82 12.94
CA VAL A 264 -9.49 12.31 12.10
C VAL A 264 -8.17 12.57 12.84
N ALA A 265 -7.47 11.50 13.20
CA ALA A 265 -6.17 11.59 13.81
C ALA A 265 -5.09 11.64 12.72
N GLY A 266 -4.39 12.78 12.66
CA GLY A 266 -3.41 13.11 11.62
C GLY A 266 -3.98 13.99 10.50
N TYR A 267 -3.19 14.97 10.05
CA TYR A 267 -3.54 15.89 8.96
C TYR A 267 -2.43 15.99 7.90
N GLY A 268 -1.74 14.87 7.66
CA GLY A 268 -0.94 14.63 6.47
C GLY A 268 -1.83 14.42 5.23
N ASP A 269 -1.29 13.95 4.12
CA ASP A 269 -2.08 13.79 2.88
C ASP A 269 -3.30 12.85 3.07
N VAL A 270 -3.12 11.73 3.76
CA VAL A 270 -4.19 10.78 4.08
C VAL A 270 -5.27 11.44 4.96
N GLY A 271 -4.86 12.11 6.03
CA GLY A 271 -5.77 12.81 6.95
C GLY A 271 -6.52 13.95 6.28
N LYS A 272 -5.86 14.72 5.41
CA LYS A 272 -6.49 15.79 4.61
C LYS A 272 -7.59 15.24 3.70
N GLY A 273 -7.30 14.17 2.95
CA GLY A 273 -8.30 13.52 2.10
C GLY A 273 -9.49 13.00 2.91
N SER A 274 -9.21 12.30 4.00
CA SER A 274 -10.22 11.75 4.92
C SER A 274 -11.13 12.83 5.52
N ALA A 275 -10.54 13.91 6.04
CA ALA A 275 -11.28 15.04 6.62
C ALA A 275 -12.16 15.74 5.58
N GLN A 276 -11.63 15.95 4.36
CA GLN A 276 -12.39 16.56 3.27
C GLN A 276 -13.60 15.71 2.85
N ALA A 277 -13.43 14.39 2.75
CA ALA A 277 -14.52 13.49 2.37
C ALA A 277 -15.65 13.48 3.41
N LEU A 278 -15.32 13.36 4.69
CA LEU A 278 -16.29 13.39 5.78
C LEU A 278 -17.02 14.73 5.83
N ARG A 279 -16.32 15.86 5.68
CA ARG A 279 -16.93 17.20 5.61
C ARG A 279 -17.83 17.37 4.39
N ALA A 280 -17.43 16.84 3.23
CA ALA A 280 -18.25 16.88 2.02
C ALA A 280 -19.57 16.12 2.18
N LEU A 281 -19.60 15.09 3.02
CA LEU A 281 -20.81 14.38 3.42
C LEU A 281 -21.53 15.01 4.64
N SER A 282 -21.20 16.24 4.98
CA SER A 282 -21.83 17.04 6.05
C SER A 282 -21.59 16.52 7.47
N ALA A 283 -20.47 15.85 7.73
CA ALA A 283 -20.00 15.61 9.08
C ALA A 283 -19.37 16.87 9.68
N GLN A 284 -19.45 17.01 11.01
CA GLN A 284 -18.61 17.95 11.76
C GLN A 284 -17.25 17.31 12.01
N VAL A 285 -16.23 17.75 11.29
CA VAL A 285 -14.93 17.11 11.35
C VAL A 285 -14.00 17.84 12.33
N TRP A 286 -13.43 17.06 13.24
CA TRP A 286 -12.36 17.46 14.14
C TRP A 286 -11.07 16.74 13.75
N VAL A 287 -9.93 17.35 14.05
CA VAL A 287 -8.61 16.83 13.70
C VAL A 287 -7.74 16.78 14.94
N THR A 288 -6.97 15.71 15.11
CA THR A 288 -5.84 15.68 16.05
C THR A 288 -4.54 15.70 15.27
N GLU A 289 -3.56 16.46 15.71
CA GLU A 289 -2.29 16.61 14.99
C GLU A 289 -1.15 16.99 15.96
N ILE A 290 0.06 16.49 15.69
CA ILE A 290 1.27 16.79 16.46
C ILE A 290 2.17 17.83 15.77
N ASP A 291 2.11 17.89 14.42
CA ASP A 291 2.85 18.88 13.63
C ASP A 291 2.12 20.22 13.68
N PRO A 292 2.75 21.28 14.23
CA PRO A 292 2.10 22.59 14.35
C PRO A 292 1.77 23.22 12.98
N ILE A 293 2.49 22.86 11.90
CA ILE A 293 2.20 23.36 10.55
C ILE A 293 0.91 22.72 10.02
N ASN A 294 0.81 21.40 10.10
CA ASN A 294 -0.40 20.69 9.69
C ASN A 294 -1.61 21.06 10.56
N ALA A 295 -1.41 21.22 11.88
CA ALA A 295 -2.46 21.69 12.80
C ALA A 295 -2.97 23.08 12.42
N LEU A 296 -2.05 24.01 12.10
CA LEU A 296 -2.42 25.34 11.64
C LEU A 296 -3.17 25.29 10.30
N GLN A 297 -2.73 24.46 9.34
CA GLN A 297 -3.44 24.27 8.09
C GLN A 297 -4.86 23.75 8.32
N ALA A 298 -5.03 22.72 9.18
CA ALA A 298 -6.35 22.20 9.53
C ALA A 298 -7.26 23.29 10.11
N ALA A 299 -6.74 24.12 11.02
CA ALA A 299 -7.48 25.22 11.60
C ALA A 299 -7.88 26.30 10.56
N MET A 300 -6.99 26.63 9.63
CA MET A 300 -7.25 27.58 8.54
C MET A 300 -8.29 27.04 7.53
N GLU A 301 -8.35 25.72 7.35
CA GLU A 301 -9.39 25.03 6.57
C GLU A 301 -10.74 24.94 7.30
N GLY A 302 -10.83 25.44 8.53
CA GLY A 302 -12.05 25.49 9.33
C GLY A 302 -12.36 24.23 10.12
N TYR A 303 -11.40 23.31 10.27
CA TYR A 303 -11.52 22.17 11.17
C TYR A 303 -11.22 22.57 12.62
N LYS A 304 -11.92 21.93 13.56
CA LYS A 304 -11.60 22.05 14.98
C LYS A 304 -10.42 21.14 15.31
N VAL A 305 -9.28 21.72 15.66
CA VAL A 305 -8.09 20.98 16.08
C VAL A 305 -8.15 20.73 17.59
N VAL A 306 -8.05 19.47 18.00
CA VAL A 306 -8.23 19.01 19.40
C VAL A 306 -7.24 17.91 19.73
N THR A 307 -7.23 17.46 21.00
CA THR A 307 -6.55 16.21 21.38
C THR A 307 -7.51 15.01 21.32
N MET A 308 -6.98 13.79 21.29
CA MET A 308 -7.80 12.58 21.27
C MET A 308 -8.62 12.46 22.58
N GLU A 309 -8.04 12.80 23.71
CA GLU A 309 -8.71 12.83 25.01
C GLU A 309 -9.92 13.77 25.03
N TYR A 310 -9.81 14.91 24.34
CA TYR A 310 -10.92 15.86 24.22
C TYR A 310 -12.00 15.32 23.27
N ALA A 311 -11.62 14.58 22.23
CA ALA A 311 -12.55 14.08 21.21
C ALA A 311 -13.32 12.84 21.67
N ALA A 312 -12.70 12.00 22.51
CA ALA A 312 -13.15 10.64 22.79
C ALA A 312 -14.63 10.52 23.18
N ASP A 313 -15.10 11.31 24.12
CA ASP A 313 -16.50 11.28 24.61
C ASP A 313 -17.49 12.09 23.73
N LYS A 314 -17.02 12.72 22.65
CA LYS A 314 -17.81 13.68 21.85
C LYS A 314 -18.03 13.26 20.40
N CYS A 315 -17.15 12.45 19.84
CA CYS A 315 -17.23 12.05 18.43
C CYS A 315 -17.98 10.71 18.25
N ASP A 316 -18.52 10.54 17.06
CA ASP A 316 -19.28 9.36 16.63
C ASP A 316 -18.43 8.44 15.74
N ILE A 317 -17.46 9.01 15.02
CA ILE A 317 -16.57 8.31 14.10
C ILE A 317 -15.12 8.69 14.42
N PHE A 318 -14.25 7.73 14.53
CA PHE A 318 -12.81 7.91 14.74
C PHE A 318 -12.02 7.25 13.63
N VAL A 319 -11.13 8.01 13.00
CA VAL A 319 -10.29 7.57 11.89
C VAL A 319 -8.83 7.85 12.23
N SER A 320 -7.98 6.82 12.28
CA SER A 320 -6.53 7.03 12.41
C SER A 320 -5.85 7.08 11.03
N ALA A 321 -4.91 8.00 10.86
CA ALA A 321 -4.24 8.34 9.61
C ALA A 321 -2.84 8.91 9.82
N THR A 322 -2.09 8.41 10.82
CA THR A 322 -0.83 9.03 11.27
C THR A 322 0.43 8.28 10.88
N GLY A 323 0.33 6.97 10.57
CA GLY A 323 1.47 6.09 10.41
C GLY A 323 2.26 5.83 11.70
N ASN A 324 1.70 6.19 12.87
CA ASN A 324 2.30 6.01 14.18
C ASN A 324 1.61 4.85 14.93
N LYS A 325 2.02 4.55 16.14
CA LYS A 325 1.43 3.48 16.95
C LYS A 325 0.64 4.04 18.13
N ASN A 326 -0.37 3.28 18.60
CA ASN A 326 -1.16 3.58 19.80
C ASN A 326 -1.73 5.01 19.82
N VAL A 327 -2.22 5.47 18.68
CA VAL A 327 -2.84 6.79 18.53
C VAL A 327 -4.23 6.79 19.16
N ILE A 328 -4.98 5.70 18.95
CA ILE A 328 -6.26 5.44 19.62
C ILE A 328 -6.03 4.29 20.61
N ARG A 329 -5.96 4.64 21.90
CA ARG A 329 -5.63 3.71 23.00
C ARG A 329 -6.88 3.21 23.71
N TYR A 330 -6.72 2.23 24.57
CA TYR A 330 -7.81 1.64 25.38
C TYR A 330 -8.63 2.72 26.11
N GLU A 331 -7.98 3.64 26.81
CA GLU A 331 -8.64 4.70 27.55
C GLU A 331 -9.48 5.63 26.68
N HIS A 332 -9.06 5.88 25.43
CA HIS A 332 -9.86 6.64 24.49
C HIS A 332 -11.10 5.85 24.08
N MET A 333 -10.93 4.58 23.70
CA MET A 333 -12.04 3.70 23.30
C MET A 333 -13.02 3.46 24.44
N ALA A 334 -12.52 3.30 25.67
CA ALA A 334 -13.37 3.19 26.86
C ALA A 334 -14.18 4.46 27.15
N ALA A 335 -13.70 5.63 26.76
CA ALA A 335 -14.40 6.91 26.93
C ALA A 335 -15.36 7.25 25.77
N MET A 336 -15.29 6.54 24.62
CA MET A 336 -16.13 6.81 23.45
C MET A 336 -17.62 6.62 23.76
N LYS A 337 -18.45 7.25 22.90
CA LYS A 337 -19.90 7.02 22.92
C LYS A 337 -20.24 5.56 22.63
N ASP A 338 -21.36 5.12 23.12
CA ASP A 338 -21.96 3.85 22.69
C ASP A 338 -22.17 3.87 21.16
N GLU A 339 -21.87 2.74 20.49
CA GLU A 339 -21.93 2.56 19.04
C GLU A 339 -20.97 3.48 18.25
N ALA A 340 -19.94 4.07 18.86
CA ALA A 340 -18.92 4.82 18.12
C ALA A 340 -18.20 3.91 17.12
N ILE A 341 -17.93 4.44 15.92
CA ILE A 341 -17.23 3.73 14.85
C ILE A 341 -15.73 4.07 14.93
N VAL A 342 -14.89 3.05 14.95
CA VAL A 342 -13.44 3.19 15.01
C VAL A 342 -12.81 2.47 13.81
N CYS A 343 -11.99 3.16 13.06
CA CYS A 343 -11.29 2.61 11.90
C CYS A 343 -9.92 3.23 11.69
N ASN A 344 -9.08 2.50 10.96
CA ASN A 344 -7.75 2.91 10.55
C ASN A 344 -7.66 2.98 9.02
N ILE A 345 -7.09 4.03 8.49
CA ILE A 345 -6.76 4.17 7.05
C ILE A 345 -5.23 4.31 6.84
N GLY A 346 -4.44 4.20 7.88
CA GLY A 346 -2.99 4.04 7.82
C GLY A 346 -2.60 2.62 7.41
N HIS A 347 -1.39 2.43 6.93
CA HIS A 347 -0.95 1.15 6.32
C HIS A 347 -0.95 -0.01 7.32
N PHE A 348 -0.49 0.19 8.56
CA PHE A 348 -0.42 -0.84 9.58
C PHE A 348 -1.53 -0.76 10.63
N ASP A 349 -1.77 -1.88 11.30
CA ASP A 349 -2.82 -2.07 12.31
C ASP A 349 -2.46 -1.58 13.71
N ASN A 350 -1.28 -1.04 13.91
CA ASN A 350 -0.78 -0.60 15.23
C ASN A 350 -1.19 0.81 15.65
N GLU A 351 -1.91 1.56 14.81
CA GLU A 351 -2.42 2.89 15.15
C GLU A 351 -3.53 2.83 16.20
N ILE A 352 -4.34 1.77 16.17
CA ILE A 352 -5.35 1.45 17.17
C ILE A 352 -4.80 0.36 18.07
N ASP A 353 -4.86 0.57 19.38
CA ASP A 353 -4.40 -0.41 20.37
C ASP A 353 -5.39 -1.59 20.50
N VAL A 354 -5.45 -2.39 19.43
CA VAL A 354 -6.35 -3.56 19.34
C VAL A 354 -5.96 -4.64 20.35
N ALA A 355 -4.67 -4.79 20.64
CA ALA A 355 -4.19 -5.78 21.61
C ALA A 355 -4.81 -5.57 23.01
N SER A 356 -5.06 -4.33 23.40
CA SER A 356 -5.73 -4.03 24.67
C SER A 356 -7.20 -4.51 24.73
N LEU A 357 -7.81 -4.75 23.57
CA LEU A 357 -9.20 -5.18 23.44
C LEU A 357 -9.37 -6.72 23.44
N GLU A 358 -8.29 -7.49 23.33
CA GLU A 358 -8.34 -8.96 23.21
C GLU A 358 -9.07 -9.67 24.37
N LYS A 359 -9.06 -9.04 25.56
CA LYS A 359 -9.73 -9.58 26.77
C LYS A 359 -11.20 -9.20 26.87
N LEU A 360 -11.69 -8.34 25.99
CA LEU A 360 -13.09 -7.94 25.93
C LEU A 360 -13.88 -8.94 25.10
N GLU A 361 -15.19 -8.85 25.18
CA GLU A 361 -16.10 -9.63 24.34
C GLU A 361 -16.15 -9.02 22.93
N TRP A 362 -15.96 -9.88 21.92
CA TRP A 362 -16.06 -9.53 20.50
C TRP A 362 -17.28 -10.20 19.90
N ASP A 363 -18.13 -9.42 19.24
CA ASP A 363 -19.29 -9.90 18.51
C ASP A 363 -19.13 -9.51 17.03
N GLU A 364 -18.77 -10.51 16.18
CA GLU A 364 -18.63 -10.30 14.74
C GLU A 364 -20.01 -10.15 14.10
N ILE A 365 -20.38 -8.93 13.72
CA ILE A 365 -21.65 -8.62 13.07
C ILE A 365 -21.66 -9.13 11.61
N LYS A 366 -20.55 -8.97 10.91
CA LYS A 366 -20.26 -9.50 9.57
C LYS A 366 -18.74 -9.41 9.33
N PRO A 367 -18.19 -10.07 8.32
CA PRO A 367 -16.76 -10.03 8.05
C PRO A 367 -16.21 -8.59 8.08
N GLN A 368 -15.16 -8.37 8.88
CA GLN A 368 -14.47 -7.08 9.06
C GLN A 368 -15.29 -5.99 9.82
N VAL A 369 -16.37 -6.36 10.50
CA VAL A 369 -17.18 -5.46 11.32
C VAL A 369 -17.46 -6.12 12.65
N ASP A 370 -16.79 -5.69 13.71
CA ASP A 370 -16.87 -6.28 15.04
C ASP A 370 -17.42 -5.25 16.06
N HIS A 371 -18.34 -5.67 16.91
CA HIS A 371 -18.61 -4.96 18.14
C HIS A 371 -17.64 -5.39 19.22
N ILE A 372 -17.02 -4.43 19.89
CA ILE A 372 -16.20 -4.63 21.09
C ILE A 372 -17.04 -4.20 22.29
N ILE A 373 -17.38 -5.12 23.16
CA ILE A 373 -18.29 -4.91 24.29
C ILE A 373 -17.47 -4.65 25.56
N PHE A 374 -17.64 -3.47 26.14
CA PHE A 374 -16.97 -3.05 27.37
C PHE A 374 -17.70 -3.59 28.63
N PRO A 375 -17.02 -3.66 29.79
CA PRO A 375 -17.60 -4.22 31.02
C PRO A 375 -18.86 -3.49 31.53
N ASP A 376 -19.08 -2.25 31.15
CA ASP A 376 -20.27 -1.46 31.48
C ASP A 376 -21.45 -1.69 30.51
N GLY A 377 -21.27 -2.57 29.52
CA GLY A 377 -22.26 -2.89 28.49
C GLY A 377 -22.23 -1.96 27.26
N LYS A 378 -21.43 -0.90 27.27
CA LYS A 378 -21.18 -0.05 26.13
C LYS A 378 -20.42 -0.83 25.06
N LYS A 379 -20.65 -0.52 23.79
CA LYS A 379 -19.92 -1.11 22.66
C LYS A 379 -19.42 -0.05 21.68
N ILE A 380 -18.36 -0.38 21.01
CA ILE A 380 -17.87 0.36 19.83
C ILE A 380 -17.86 -0.58 18.63
N THR A 381 -17.97 -0.02 17.43
CA THR A 381 -17.84 -0.76 16.16
C THR A 381 -16.44 -0.60 15.64
N LEU A 382 -15.63 -1.65 15.73
CA LEU A 382 -14.28 -1.69 15.18
C LEU A 382 -14.32 -2.25 13.75
N LEU A 383 -13.75 -1.50 12.78
CA LEU A 383 -13.71 -1.91 11.37
C LEU A 383 -12.36 -2.53 11.02
N ALA A 384 -12.40 -3.57 10.18
CA ALA A 384 -11.24 -4.29 9.65
C ALA A 384 -10.24 -4.73 10.73
N LYS A 385 -10.72 -4.96 11.96
CA LYS A 385 -9.88 -5.32 13.13
C LYS A 385 -8.72 -4.35 13.37
N GLY A 386 -8.93 -3.06 13.09
CA GLY A 386 -7.90 -2.02 13.18
C GLY A 386 -6.93 -1.94 11.99
N ARG A 387 -7.03 -2.83 11.00
CA ARG A 387 -6.24 -2.81 9.77
C ARG A 387 -6.81 -1.81 8.76
N LEU A 388 -6.21 -1.72 7.57
CA LEU A 388 -6.63 -0.84 6.48
C LEU A 388 -8.12 -0.99 6.16
N VAL A 389 -8.94 -0.02 6.55
CA VAL A 389 -10.40 -0.09 6.39
C VAL A 389 -10.83 -0.05 4.93
N ASN A 390 -10.13 0.72 4.10
CA ASN A 390 -10.49 0.89 2.69
C ASN A 390 -10.33 -0.39 1.85
N LEU A 391 -9.46 -1.30 2.25
CA LEU A 391 -9.27 -2.61 1.63
C LEU A 391 -9.95 -3.74 2.40
N GLY A 392 -10.04 -3.63 3.73
CA GLY A 392 -10.76 -4.61 4.55
C GLY A 392 -12.26 -4.58 4.33
N CYS A 393 -12.86 -3.39 4.35
CA CYS A 393 -14.32 -3.19 4.26
C CYS A 393 -14.80 -2.75 2.87
N ALA A 394 -13.90 -2.39 1.95
CA ALA A 394 -14.23 -1.98 0.58
C ALA A 394 -13.22 -2.56 -0.43
N THR A 395 -13.00 -1.88 -1.54
CA THR A 395 -12.17 -2.34 -2.67
C THR A 395 -10.91 -1.50 -2.88
N GLY A 396 -10.59 -0.61 -1.94
CA GLY A 396 -9.42 0.26 -1.99
C GLY A 396 -9.62 1.52 -2.82
N HIS A 397 -8.53 2.08 -3.32
CA HIS A 397 -8.53 3.33 -4.06
C HIS A 397 -9.07 3.16 -5.48
N PRO A 398 -9.71 4.20 -6.07
CA PRO A 398 -10.25 4.15 -7.42
C PRO A 398 -9.16 4.02 -8.49
N SER A 399 -9.50 3.41 -9.61
CA SER A 399 -8.57 3.07 -10.69
C SER A 399 -7.78 4.27 -11.23
N PHE A 400 -8.40 5.43 -11.36
CA PHE A 400 -7.72 6.62 -11.88
C PHE A 400 -6.55 7.07 -10.97
N VAL A 401 -6.75 7.03 -9.66
CA VAL A 401 -5.69 7.35 -8.68
C VAL A 401 -4.57 6.31 -8.74
N MET A 402 -4.93 5.03 -8.77
CA MET A 402 -3.95 3.95 -8.87
C MET A 402 -3.20 3.95 -10.21
N SER A 403 -3.79 4.50 -11.28
CA SER A 403 -3.06 4.74 -12.53
C SER A 403 -1.85 5.65 -12.30
N SER A 404 -2.00 6.69 -11.47
CA SER A 404 -0.90 7.61 -11.14
C SER A 404 0.21 6.90 -10.37
N SER A 405 -0.13 6.18 -9.30
CA SER A 405 0.83 5.41 -8.49
C SER A 405 1.54 4.34 -9.31
N PHE A 406 0.80 3.57 -10.08
CA PHE A 406 1.36 2.45 -10.84
C PHE A 406 2.11 2.90 -12.10
N ALA A 407 1.82 4.09 -12.64
CA ALA A 407 2.67 4.73 -13.64
C ALA A 407 4.04 5.09 -13.04
N ASN A 408 4.06 5.65 -11.82
CA ASN A 408 5.31 5.90 -11.09
C ASN A 408 6.08 4.61 -10.80
N GLN A 409 5.39 3.55 -10.31
CA GLN A 409 6.02 2.25 -10.07
C GLN A 409 6.65 1.66 -11.34
N THR A 410 5.91 1.67 -12.44
CA THR A 410 6.41 1.13 -13.71
C THR A 410 7.63 1.91 -14.20
N ILE A 411 7.61 3.24 -14.14
CA ILE A 411 8.74 4.09 -14.50
C ILE A 411 9.93 3.83 -13.57
N ALA A 412 9.71 3.70 -12.26
CA ALA A 412 10.76 3.40 -11.29
C ALA A 412 11.42 2.04 -11.53
N GLN A 413 10.64 1.01 -11.88
CA GLN A 413 11.18 -0.29 -12.26
C GLN A 413 12.05 -0.18 -13.53
N ILE A 414 11.61 0.58 -14.54
CA ILE A 414 12.38 0.82 -15.77
C ILE A 414 13.68 1.55 -15.42
N GLU A 415 13.63 2.64 -14.64
CA GLU A 415 14.80 3.41 -14.21
C GLU A 415 15.84 2.54 -13.49
N LEU A 416 15.44 1.80 -12.47
CA LEU A 416 16.35 0.94 -11.73
C LEU A 416 16.93 -0.17 -12.60
N PHE A 417 16.13 -0.82 -13.44
CA PHE A 417 16.56 -1.94 -14.24
C PHE A 417 17.49 -1.53 -15.39
N THR A 418 17.21 -0.39 -16.05
CA THR A 418 17.93 0.04 -17.26
C THR A 418 19.07 1.03 -16.99
N LYS A 419 19.04 1.72 -15.83
CA LYS A 419 19.99 2.78 -15.49
C LYS A 419 20.60 2.58 -14.09
N GLN A 420 20.82 1.33 -13.72
CA GLN A 420 21.31 0.98 -12.38
C GLN A 420 22.61 1.69 -11.99
N ASP A 421 23.46 2.05 -12.95
CA ASP A 421 24.73 2.76 -12.73
C ASP A 421 24.55 4.21 -12.25
N GLN A 422 23.35 4.79 -12.40
CA GLN A 422 23.01 6.13 -11.91
C GLN A 422 22.57 6.13 -10.44
N TYR A 423 22.36 4.96 -9.86
CA TYR A 423 21.86 4.79 -8.49
C TYR A 423 22.86 3.96 -7.68
N GLU A 424 23.26 4.46 -6.53
CA GLU A 424 24.19 3.75 -5.64
C GLU A 424 23.41 2.74 -4.77
N ALA A 425 23.99 1.54 -4.56
CA ALA A 425 23.45 0.57 -3.62
C ALA A 425 23.48 1.13 -2.17
N GLY A 426 22.49 0.74 -1.37
CA GLY A 426 22.37 1.21 0.01
C GLY A 426 21.78 2.61 0.16
N LYS A 427 21.31 3.23 -0.92
CA LYS A 427 20.68 4.55 -0.90
C LYS A 427 19.23 4.50 -1.38
N VAL A 428 18.44 5.46 -0.87
CA VAL A 428 17.04 5.68 -1.24
C VAL A 428 16.93 6.95 -2.08
N TYR A 429 16.27 6.86 -3.23
CA TYR A 429 16.08 7.93 -4.19
C TYR A 429 14.59 8.21 -4.41
N VAL A 430 14.27 9.39 -4.89
CA VAL A 430 12.94 9.74 -5.44
C VAL A 430 13.10 9.87 -6.95
N LEU A 431 12.03 9.58 -7.70
CA LEU A 431 12.04 9.77 -9.15
C LEU A 431 12.36 11.22 -9.52
N PRO A 432 13.20 11.45 -10.56
CA PRO A 432 13.47 12.80 -11.07
C PRO A 432 12.17 13.55 -11.45
N LYS A 433 12.13 14.84 -11.19
CA LYS A 433 10.94 15.69 -11.39
C LYS A 433 10.34 15.60 -12.80
N HIS A 434 11.15 15.47 -13.83
CA HIS A 434 10.66 15.34 -15.20
C HIS A 434 9.86 14.05 -15.45
N LEU A 435 10.14 12.97 -14.72
CA LEU A 435 9.37 11.72 -14.78
C LEU A 435 8.06 11.83 -14.01
N ASP A 436 8.07 12.50 -12.86
CA ASP A 436 6.87 12.83 -12.11
C ASP A 436 5.91 13.72 -12.95
N GLU A 437 6.43 14.76 -13.62
CA GLU A 437 5.66 15.58 -14.56
C GLU A 437 5.15 14.77 -15.77
N LYS A 438 5.91 13.78 -16.26
CA LYS A 438 5.46 12.87 -17.32
C LYS A 438 4.22 12.12 -16.88
N VAL A 439 4.23 11.55 -15.67
CA VAL A 439 3.06 10.85 -15.10
C VAL A 439 1.83 11.78 -15.09
N ALA A 440 1.97 13.01 -14.59
CA ALA A 440 0.86 13.97 -14.59
C ALA A 440 0.31 14.22 -16.00
N ARG A 441 1.19 14.48 -16.98
CA ARG A 441 0.80 14.76 -18.39
C ARG A 441 -0.02 13.63 -19.01
N LEU A 442 0.33 12.37 -18.72
CA LEU A 442 -0.37 11.19 -19.24
C LEU A 442 -1.83 11.08 -18.76
N HIS A 443 -2.18 11.75 -17.65
CA HIS A 443 -3.52 11.74 -17.08
C HIS A 443 -4.42 12.91 -17.51
N LEU A 444 -3.82 14.04 -17.93
CA LEU A 444 -4.55 15.30 -18.18
C LEU A 444 -5.67 15.16 -19.21
N LYS A 445 -5.41 14.44 -20.31
CA LYS A 445 -6.39 14.26 -21.39
C LYS A 445 -7.67 13.57 -20.89
N LYS A 446 -7.55 12.59 -19.99
CA LYS A 446 -8.69 11.84 -19.46
C LYS A 446 -9.65 12.72 -18.67
N VAL A 447 -9.11 13.71 -17.95
CA VAL A 447 -9.89 14.67 -17.16
C VAL A 447 -10.23 15.95 -17.92
N GLY A 448 -9.95 16.00 -19.23
CA GLY A 448 -10.27 17.14 -20.08
C GLY A 448 -9.45 18.40 -19.79
N ALA A 449 -8.30 18.26 -19.11
CA ALA A 449 -7.44 19.38 -18.78
C ALA A 449 -6.56 19.79 -19.98
N MET A 450 -6.43 21.09 -20.19
CA MET A 450 -5.57 21.71 -21.20
C MET A 450 -4.50 22.55 -20.52
N LEU A 451 -3.23 22.26 -20.80
CA LEU A 451 -2.12 23.06 -20.29
C LEU A 451 -1.91 24.33 -21.12
N SER A 452 -1.63 25.42 -20.44
CA SER A 452 -1.05 26.60 -21.08
C SER A 452 0.40 26.32 -21.47
N GLU A 453 0.85 26.91 -22.59
CA GLU A 453 2.22 26.82 -23.07
C GLU A 453 2.97 28.13 -22.76
N LEU A 454 4.21 28.01 -22.27
CA LEU A 454 5.06 29.15 -22.05
C LEU A 454 5.59 29.67 -23.41
N SER A 455 5.62 31.00 -23.61
CA SER A 455 6.47 31.60 -24.63
C SER A 455 7.95 31.50 -24.25
N ASP A 456 8.85 31.66 -25.19
CA ASP A 456 10.28 31.66 -24.91
C ASP A 456 10.68 32.79 -23.94
N GLU A 457 10.02 33.96 -24.06
CA GLU A 457 10.21 35.10 -23.18
C GLU A 457 9.75 34.77 -21.72
N GLN A 458 8.58 34.14 -21.59
CA GLN A 458 8.07 33.72 -20.28
C GLN A 458 8.96 32.67 -19.62
N ALA A 459 9.42 31.68 -20.39
CA ALA A 459 10.33 30.66 -19.91
C ALA A 459 11.66 31.25 -19.43
N ALA A 460 12.23 32.17 -20.21
CA ALA A 460 13.44 32.89 -19.85
C ALA A 460 13.27 33.78 -18.62
N TYR A 461 12.13 34.46 -18.49
CA TYR A 461 11.82 35.32 -17.33
C TYR A 461 11.79 34.56 -16.00
N ILE A 462 11.20 33.37 -15.98
CA ILE A 462 11.12 32.55 -14.76
C ILE A 462 12.25 31.52 -14.62
N GLY A 463 13.20 31.50 -15.61
CA GLY A 463 14.40 30.67 -15.55
C GLY A 463 14.14 29.15 -15.65
N VAL A 464 13.11 28.72 -16.38
CA VAL A 464 12.80 27.30 -16.59
C VAL A 464 12.84 26.92 -18.07
N SER A 465 12.98 25.63 -18.38
CA SER A 465 12.77 25.14 -19.74
C SER A 465 11.29 25.28 -20.14
N LYS A 466 11.03 25.61 -21.40
CA LYS A 466 9.67 25.69 -21.96
C LYS A 466 8.86 24.40 -21.76
N ASN A 467 9.52 23.27 -21.74
CA ASN A 467 8.92 21.95 -21.62
C ASN A 467 9.03 21.33 -20.22
N GLY A 468 9.50 22.09 -19.21
CA GLY A 468 9.74 21.61 -17.86
C GLY A 468 11.14 21.02 -17.64
N PRO A 469 11.46 20.53 -16.47
CA PRO A 469 10.61 20.61 -15.28
C PRO A 469 10.39 22.06 -14.82
N TYR A 470 9.17 22.36 -14.37
CA TYR A 470 8.79 23.73 -13.98
C TYR A 470 9.14 24.07 -12.54
N LYS A 471 9.50 23.09 -11.73
CA LYS A 471 9.91 23.24 -10.34
C LYS A 471 11.20 22.48 -10.09
N ALA A 472 11.99 22.96 -9.14
CA ALA A 472 13.18 22.26 -8.67
C ALA A 472 12.80 20.92 -7.98
N ASP A 473 13.73 19.96 -7.96
CA ASP A 473 13.52 18.64 -7.35
C ASP A 473 13.14 18.73 -5.85
N THR A 474 13.59 19.77 -5.17
CA THR A 474 13.30 20.04 -3.76
C THR A 474 11.95 20.72 -3.50
N TYR A 475 11.23 21.13 -4.55
CA TYR A 475 9.95 21.80 -4.38
C TYR A 475 8.89 20.84 -3.83
N ARG A 476 8.15 21.31 -2.81
CA ARG A 476 7.02 20.61 -2.19
C ARG A 476 5.71 21.29 -2.61
N TYR A 477 4.81 20.53 -3.25
CA TYR A 477 3.49 21.01 -3.67
C TYR A 477 2.50 21.12 -2.50
#